data_a969f0799cf5ec9064727d694e8be0d9
#
_entry.id   a969f0799cf5ec9064727d694e8be0d9
#
_cell.length_a   1.000
_cell.length_b   1.000
_cell.length_c   1.000
_cell.angle_alpha   90.00
_cell.angle_beta   90.00
_cell.angle_gamma   90.00
#
_symmetry.space_group_name_H-M   'P 1'
#
loop_
_entity.id
_entity.type
_entity.pdbx_description
1 polymer ?
#
loop_
_entity_poly.entity_id
_entity_poly.type
_entity_poly.pdbx_seq_one_letter_code
_entity_poly.pdbx_strand_id
1 'polypeptide(L)'
;VEFFIDRNDNLYVNEIAPRVHNSGHLTINAFNVSQFENHIRAVCALDQIPLKKLSNAKMINLIGDQISFYRKSPKFKDNEFFFDYLKKEVKEKRKMGHITTLL
;
A
#
# COMPACT_ATOMS: atom_id res chain seq x y z
N VAL A 1 1.10 12.84 -3.69
CA VAL A 1 0.73 13.74 -2.59
C VAL A 1 -0.14 12.97 -1.61
N GLU A 2 0.15 13.07 -0.30
CA GLU A 2 -0.68 12.53 0.78
C GLU A 2 -1.48 13.66 1.42
N PHE A 3 -2.74 13.36 1.75
CA PHE A 3 -3.66 14.31 2.39
C PHE A 3 -4.16 13.76 3.71
N PHE A 4 -4.40 14.64 4.66
CA PHE A 4 -5.28 14.39 5.80
C PHE A 4 -6.68 14.88 5.49
N ILE A 5 -7.67 14.17 6.01
CA ILE A 5 -9.07 14.56 6.00
C ILE A 5 -9.49 14.78 7.45
N ASP A 6 -10.01 15.97 7.77
CA ASP A 6 -10.53 16.26 9.10
C ASP A 6 -11.98 15.76 9.26
N ARG A 7 -12.57 15.97 10.45
CA ARG A 7 -13.94 15.55 10.75
C ARG A 7 -15.02 16.35 10.01
N ASN A 8 -14.65 17.43 9.34
CA ASN A 8 -15.52 18.29 8.54
C ASN A 8 -15.29 18.09 7.03
N ASP A 9 -14.62 17.00 6.66
CA ASP A 9 -14.25 16.65 5.27
C ASP A 9 -13.31 17.66 4.59
N ASN A 10 -12.59 18.50 5.35
CA ASN A 10 -11.57 19.37 4.79
C ASN A 10 -10.30 18.59 4.48
N LEU A 11 -9.70 18.88 3.32
CA LEU A 11 -8.45 18.28 2.87
C LEU A 11 -7.24 19.16 3.23
N TYR A 12 -6.23 18.56 3.84
CA TYR A 12 -4.94 19.19 4.15
C TYR A 12 -3.82 18.38 3.53
N VAL A 13 -2.92 19.06 2.82
CA VAL A 13 -1.72 18.42 2.30
C VAL A 13 -0.83 18.02 3.48
N ASN A 14 -0.50 16.73 3.57
CA ASN A 14 0.46 16.22 4.55
C ASN A 14 1.88 16.27 4.00
N GLU A 15 2.13 15.51 2.92
CA GLU A 15 3.46 15.47 2.31
C GLU A 15 3.40 15.17 0.81
N ILE A 16 4.51 15.49 0.13
CA ILE A 16 4.76 15.11 -1.26
C ILE A 16 5.98 14.20 -1.27
N ALA A 17 5.81 13.00 -1.82
CA ALA A 17 6.89 12.05 -1.98
C ALA A 17 7.16 11.81 -3.47
N PRO A 18 8.32 12.24 -4.02
CA PRO A 18 8.69 11.98 -5.42
C PRO A 18 9.22 10.55 -5.62
N ARG A 19 8.57 9.58 -5.04
CA ARG A 19 8.88 8.15 -5.02
C ARG A 19 7.62 7.35 -4.68
N VAL A 20 7.71 6.03 -4.79
CA VAL A 20 6.66 5.16 -4.24
C VAL A 20 6.44 5.45 -2.74
N HIS A 21 5.19 5.47 -2.33
CA HIS A 21 4.78 5.80 -0.98
C HIS A 21 3.84 4.75 -0.40
N ASN A 22 3.91 4.55 0.92
CA ASN A 22 3.14 3.53 1.62
C ASN A 22 1.62 3.68 1.40
N SER A 23 1.09 4.90 1.37
CA SER A 23 -0.35 5.14 1.12
C SER A 23 -0.81 4.66 -0.26
N GLY A 24 0.10 4.54 -1.23
CA GLY A 24 -0.20 4.03 -2.57
C GLY A 24 -0.03 2.52 -2.73
N HIS A 25 0.39 1.78 -1.70
CA HIS A 25 0.60 0.32 -1.82
C HIS A 25 -0.70 -0.44 -2.13
N LEU A 26 -1.85 0.06 -1.69
CA LEU A 26 -3.16 -0.53 -2.01
C LEU A 26 -3.44 -0.60 -3.52
N THR A 27 -2.73 0.21 -4.34
CA THR A 27 -2.90 0.19 -5.80
C THR A 27 -2.49 -1.13 -6.42
N ILE A 28 -1.70 -1.97 -5.74
CA ILE A 28 -1.31 -3.31 -6.21
C ILE A 28 -2.55 -4.17 -6.50
N ASN A 29 -3.59 -4.07 -5.66
CA ASN A 29 -4.78 -4.90 -5.75
C ASN A 29 -6.02 -4.13 -6.19
N ALA A 30 -6.11 -2.82 -5.89
CA ALA A 30 -7.33 -2.03 -6.09
C ALA A 30 -7.37 -1.25 -7.40
N PHE A 31 -6.28 -1.22 -8.17
CA PHE A 31 -6.17 -0.47 -9.43
C PHE A 31 -5.65 -1.37 -10.56
N ASN A 32 -5.86 -0.92 -11.81
CA ASN A 32 -5.39 -1.59 -13.01
C ASN A 32 -3.87 -1.58 -13.17
N VAL A 33 -3.20 -0.64 -12.52
CA VAL A 33 -1.75 -0.48 -12.50
C VAL A 33 -1.32 -0.03 -11.11
N SER A 34 -0.23 -0.60 -10.59
CA SER A 34 0.29 -0.22 -9.28
C SER A 34 1.13 1.06 -9.36
N GLN A 35 1.27 1.76 -8.22
CA GLN A 35 2.23 2.85 -8.13
C GLN A 35 3.67 2.42 -8.46
N PHE A 36 4.01 1.16 -8.18
CA PHE A 36 5.34 0.63 -8.44
C PHE A 36 5.61 0.52 -9.94
N GLU A 37 4.66 -0.03 -10.69
CA GLU A 37 4.78 -0.14 -12.14
C GLU A 37 4.86 1.24 -12.78
N ASN A 38 3.94 2.16 -12.44
CA ASN A 38 3.99 3.51 -13.00
C ASN A 38 5.26 4.27 -12.60
N HIS A 39 5.81 4.01 -11.40
CA HIS A 39 7.10 4.58 -11.00
C HIS A 39 8.25 4.05 -11.90
N ILE A 40 8.31 2.74 -12.13
CA ILE A 40 9.31 2.16 -13.04
C ILE A 40 9.14 2.71 -14.45
N ARG A 41 7.90 2.81 -14.95
CA ARG A 41 7.63 3.42 -16.26
C ARG A 41 8.17 4.86 -16.33
N ALA A 42 7.93 5.66 -15.28
CA ALA A 42 8.40 7.04 -15.23
C ALA A 42 9.94 7.14 -15.28
N VAL A 43 10.67 6.34 -14.49
CA VAL A 43 12.13 6.41 -14.45
C VAL A 43 12.80 5.81 -15.69
N CYS A 44 12.08 4.93 -16.41
CA CYS A 44 12.54 4.34 -17.67
C CYS A 44 12.05 5.13 -18.90
N ALA A 45 11.44 6.29 -18.71
CA ALA A 45 10.86 7.11 -19.79
C ALA A 45 9.85 6.35 -20.67
N LEU A 46 9.11 5.41 -20.08
CA LEU A 46 8.01 4.68 -20.75
C LEU A 46 6.69 5.43 -20.54
N ASP A 47 5.73 5.19 -21.43
CA ASP A 47 4.39 5.75 -21.31
C ASP A 47 3.73 5.36 -19.99
N GLN A 48 3.17 6.35 -19.31
CA GLN A 48 2.41 6.13 -18.09
C GLN A 48 1.06 5.47 -18.41
N ILE A 49 0.65 4.52 -17.57
CA ILE A 49 -0.68 3.93 -17.65
C ILE A 49 -1.65 4.78 -16.84
N PRO A 50 -2.74 5.29 -17.44
CA PRO A 50 -3.77 6.01 -16.70
C PRO A 50 -4.35 5.17 -15.57
N LEU A 51 -4.44 5.73 -14.38
CA LEU A 51 -5.00 5.05 -13.21
C LEU A 51 -6.51 4.82 -13.37
N LYS A 52 -6.93 3.57 -13.22
CA LYS A 52 -8.34 3.20 -13.15
C LYS A 52 -8.55 2.39 -11.86
N LYS A 53 -9.42 2.88 -10.99
CA LYS A 53 -9.83 2.16 -9.78
C LYS A 53 -10.69 0.95 -10.19
N LEU A 54 -10.33 -0.25 -9.72
CA LEU A 54 -11.06 -1.49 -9.94
C LEU A 54 -11.99 -1.81 -8.76
N SER A 55 -11.56 -1.49 -7.53
CA SER A 55 -12.34 -1.72 -6.32
C SER A 55 -12.06 -0.64 -5.28
N ASN A 56 -12.96 -0.45 -4.34
CA ASN A 56 -12.63 0.19 -3.07
C ASN A 56 -11.72 -0.76 -2.27
N ALA A 57 -10.85 -0.22 -1.47
CA ALA A 57 -9.95 -1.04 -0.67
C ALA A 57 -9.57 -0.36 0.65
N LYS A 58 -9.27 -1.20 1.63
CA LYS A 58 -8.68 -0.80 2.90
C LYS A 58 -7.32 -1.47 3.04
N MET A 59 -6.30 -0.72 3.40
CA MET A 59 -4.98 -1.26 3.68
C MET A 59 -4.60 -1.05 5.15
N ILE A 60 -4.04 -2.09 5.77
CA ILE A 60 -3.55 -2.05 7.15
C ILE A 60 -2.06 -2.40 7.12
N ASN A 61 -1.22 -1.52 7.67
CA ASN A 61 0.20 -1.81 7.85
C ASN A 61 0.40 -2.80 8.99
N LEU A 62 1.28 -3.77 8.78
CA LEU A 62 1.76 -4.68 9.82
C LEU A 62 3.06 -4.12 10.40
N ILE A 63 3.01 -3.75 11.69
CA ILE A 63 4.10 -3.06 12.36
C ILE A 63 4.76 -4.02 13.36
N GLY A 64 6.08 -4.06 13.35
CA GLY A 64 6.86 -4.86 14.28
C GLY A 64 6.47 -6.34 14.25
N ASP A 65 6.27 -6.93 15.41
CA ASP A 65 6.02 -8.38 15.55
C ASP A 65 4.65 -8.84 15.02
N GLN A 66 3.74 -7.94 14.66
CA GLN A 66 2.49 -8.32 13.99
C GLN A 66 2.72 -9.20 12.76
N ILE A 67 3.85 -9.00 12.06
CA ILE A 67 4.23 -9.80 10.87
C ILE A 67 4.38 -11.28 11.20
N SER A 68 4.81 -11.63 12.39
CA SER A 68 5.09 -13.02 12.81
C SER A 68 3.84 -13.89 12.77
N PHE A 69 2.67 -13.33 13.10
CA PHE A 69 1.40 -14.02 12.97
C PHE A 69 1.10 -14.38 11.51
N TYR A 70 1.26 -13.42 10.61
CA TYR A 70 0.93 -13.59 9.19
C TYR A 70 1.94 -14.46 8.43
N ARG A 71 3.19 -14.49 8.86
CA ARG A 71 4.22 -15.40 8.33
C ARG A 71 3.95 -16.87 8.63
N LYS A 72 3.16 -17.16 9.67
CA LYS A 72 2.72 -18.53 10.02
C LYS A 72 1.59 -19.06 9.13
N SER A 73 1.30 -18.39 8.02
CA SER A 73 0.31 -18.78 7.02
C SER A 73 -1.13 -18.86 7.54
N PRO A 74 -1.67 -17.78 8.09
CA PRO A 74 -3.10 -17.74 8.40
C PRO A 74 -3.92 -17.90 7.12
N LYS A 75 -5.15 -18.35 7.26
CA LYS A 75 -6.10 -18.34 6.14
C LYS A 75 -6.56 -16.92 5.90
N PHE A 76 -6.42 -16.46 4.66
CA PHE A 76 -6.98 -15.18 4.18
C PHE A 76 -8.33 -15.45 3.50
N LYS A 77 -9.19 -14.43 3.48
CA LYS A 77 -10.38 -14.41 2.63
C LYS A 77 -9.98 -14.14 1.17
N ASP A 78 -10.85 -14.48 0.24
CA ASP A 78 -10.58 -14.30 -1.20
C ASP A 78 -10.32 -12.84 -1.61
N ASN A 79 -10.81 -11.88 -0.81
CA ASN A 79 -10.61 -10.44 -1.02
C ASN A 79 -9.51 -9.84 -0.14
N GLU A 80 -8.70 -10.64 0.55
CA GLU A 80 -7.61 -10.21 1.42
C GLU A 80 -6.25 -10.60 0.81
N PHE A 81 -5.35 -9.64 0.70
CA PHE A 81 -4.03 -9.81 0.10
C PHE A 81 -2.95 -9.39 1.08
N PHE A 82 -2.09 -10.33 1.42
CA PHE A 82 -0.96 -10.12 2.33
C PHE A 82 0.32 -9.87 1.55
N PHE A 83 1.06 -8.84 1.95
CA PHE A 83 2.39 -8.52 1.45
C PHE A 83 3.40 -8.47 2.59
N ASP A 84 4.36 -9.39 2.58
CA ASP A 84 5.53 -9.34 3.45
C ASP A 84 6.65 -8.55 2.75
N TYR A 85 7.22 -7.56 3.42
CA TYR A 85 8.36 -6.80 2.88
C TYR A 85 9.69 -7.56 3.02
N LEU A 86 9.67 -8.82 3.48
CA LEU A 86 10.80 -9.73 3.60
C LEU A 86 11.97 -9.15 4.41
N LYS A 87 11.70 -8.21 5.29
CA LYS A 87 12.71 -7.62 6.17
C LYS A 87 13.13 -8.66 7.20
N LYS A 88 14.44 -8.97 7.25
CA LYS A 88 15.00 -9.98 8.15
C LYS A 88 14.85 -9.61 9.62
N GLU A 89 15.06 -8.33 9.93
CA GLU A 89 15.05 -7.82 11.30
C GLU A 89 13.70 -7.18 11.62
N VAL A 90 13.01 -7.74 12.62
CA VAL A 90 11.77 -7.19 13.15
C VAL A 90 12.09 -6.09 14.16
N LYS A 91 11.65 -4.86 13.90
CA LYS A 91 11.79 -3.72 14.82
C LYS A 91 10.42 -3.19 15.19
N GLU A 92 10.22 -2.86 16.47
CA GLU A 92 8.94 -2.53 17.09
C GLU A 92 8.08 -1.53 16.28
N LYS A 93 8.67 -0.46 15.75
CA LYS A 93 7.95 0.60 15.01
C LYS A 93 8.10 0.48 13.48
N ARG A 94 8.67 -0.60 12.99
CA ARG A 94 8.94 -0.77 11.56
C ARG A 94 7.76 -1.39 10.85
N LYS A 95 7.35 -0.79 9.72
CA LYS A 95 6.40 -1.43 8.79
C LYS A 95 7.07 -2.66 8.18
N MET A 96 6.54 -3.83 8.45
CA MET A 96 7.08 -5.12 8.04
C MET A 96 6.33 -5.73 6.85
N GLY A 97 5.11 -5.31 6.63
CA GLY A 97 4.23 -5.75 5.58
C GLY A 97 2.92 -4.97 5.60
N HIS A 98 1.96 -5.39 4.81
CA HIS A 98 0.59 -4.89 4.86
C HIS A 98 -0.42 -5.94 4.43
N ILE A 99 -1.67 -5.70 4.77
CA ILE A 99 -2.82 -6.44 4.23
C ILE A 99 -3.71 -5.43 3.52
N THR A 100 -4.08 -5.76 2.29
CA THR A 100 -5.09 -5.04 1.51
C THR A 100 -6.36 -5.87 1.47
N THR A 101 -7.49 -5.29 1.84
CA THR A 101 -8.81 -5.90 1.71
C THR A 101 -9.61 -5.13 0.67
N LEU A 102 -10.09 -5.80 -0.37
CA LEU A 102 -11.03 -5.23 -1.34
C LEU A 102 -12.44 -5.20 -0.72
N LEU A 103 -13.16 -4.08 -0.95
CA LEU A 103 -14.48 -3.79 -0.36
C LEU A 103 -15.58 -3.88 -1.40
#